data_1c711fd1b49189db3b2ae8d43bcdb573
#
_entry.id   1c711fd1b49189db3b2ae8d43bcdb573
#
_cell.length_a   1.000
_cell.length_b   1.000
_cell.length_c   1.000
_cell.angle_alpha   90.00
_cell.angle_beta   90.00
_cell.angle_gamma   90.00
#
_symmetry.space_group_name_H-M   'P 1'
#
loop_
_entity.id
_entity.type
_entity.pdbx_description
1 polymer ?
#
loop_
_entity_poly.entity_id
_entity_poly.type
_entity_poly.pdbx_seq_one_letter_code
_entity_poly.pdbx_strand_id
1 'polypeptide(L)'
;MMQAFYWDVPVDEANKNGSWWDHLREIAPELKDVGITSVWTPVPAKGNWGIVDSGYGIYDHFDLGNYFQKGTIETRYGSRKELEEMIAEMHRNNINVYSDVVLNHLYGGDENFEKNPVVTDYVKSGRKETYPEEDIRWIDSVAYTKTHLYFPKHNGAGEPNYEWRYWNFHPSSENDSLTDFTDDVLRPRTKFFGNDLDTYSVEVQTRLCNWGKWLRNEIGFDGFRMDFVRGLQPEFVSRWICGLPLLNGKQPFVVGEYWGSAKYIKEWVDSVAKGNANVHAFDFPLKFTLTEMCNNSGNDFDISRLNHAGMIRNNEGYALPSDNVVTFVDNHDTGKEHDKWITKDYAMAYAYILTHEGTPCIFYPHYFTVKQYDVNDHQQIVEAPTSLKDTISKLIEIRKKYIGGKTVVLTETGNPSPEKVTKNVYVARRQGTRSTSGAIIVLNNNDTDTLSINLSVNSQGFKDLSDTQLVDAFSPTNKVKVSKDGRVTFIVQPRGFSIWVKENEL
;
A
#
# COMPACT_ATOMS: atom_id res chain seq x y z
N MET A 1 5.79 7.00 5.03
CA MET A 1 5.95 5.54 5.16
C MET A 1 6.77 5.02 3.97
N MET A 2 7.50 3.91 4.14
CA MET A 2 8.16 3.20 3.04
C MET A 2 7.70 1.75 3.03
N GLN A 3 7.31 1.21 1.86
CA GLN A 3 7.27 -0.23 1.64
C GLN A 3 8.69 -0.73 1.52
N ALA A 4 9.18 -1.44 2.52
CA ALA A 4 10.58 -1.81 2.68
C ALA A 4 10.89 -3.21 2.10
N PHE A 5 10.25 -3.57 1.01
CA PHE A 5 10.49 -4.82 0.28
C PHE A 5 9.93 -4.75 -1.15
N TYR A 6 10.26 -5.76 -1.94
CA TYR A 6 9.80 -5.99 -3.32
C TYR A 6 9.84 -7.49 -3.62
N TRP A 7 9.24 -7.92 -4.75
CA TRP A 7 9.13 -9.36 -5.06
C TRP A 7 10.48 -10.08 -5.15
N ASP A 8 11.48 -9.44 -5.75
CA ASP A 8 12.78 -10.05 -6.03
C ASP A 8 13.80 -9.78 -4.91
N VAL A 9 13.34 -9.57 -3.66
CA VAL A 9 14.25 -9.53 -2.51
C VAL A 9 15.18 -10.73 -2.57
N PRO A 10 16.52 -10.52 -2.53
CA PRO A 10 17.47 -11.62 -2.64
C PRO A 10 17.25 -12.67 -1.56
N VAL A 11 17.33 -13.93 -1.98
CA VAL A 11 17.39 -15.07 -1.06
C VAL A 11 18.87 -15.37 -0.85
N ASP A 12 19.36 -15.19 0.36
CA ASP A 12 20.71 -15.60 0.70
C ASP A 12 20.69 -17.03 1.23
N GLU A 13 20.81 -18.02 0.33
CA GLU A 13 20.88 -19.43 0.70
C GLU A 13 22.07 -19.77 1.60
N ALA A 14 23.04 -18.88 1.71
CA ALA A 14 24.28 -19.09 2.43
C ALA A 14 24.54 -18.06 3.53
N ASN A 15 23.64 -17.13 3.79
CA ASN A 15 23.79 -16.00 4.74
C ASN A 15 25.15 -15.25 4.56
N LYS A 16 25.65 -15.20 3.34
CA LYS A 16 26.97 -14.59 3.05
C LYS A 16 26.97 -13.08 3.17
N ASN A 17 25.78 -12.45 3.00
CA ASN A 17 25.60 -10.99 3.03
C ASN A 17 24.59 -10.56 4.09
N GLY A 18 24.19 -11.46 4.99
CA GLY A 18 23.13 -11.22 5.95
C GLY A 18 21.71 -11.39 5.35
N SER A 19 20.73 -11.46 6.21
CA SER A 19 19.33 -11.60 5.83
C SER A 19 18.72 -10.26 5.38
N TRP A 20 17.48 -10.30 4.85
CA TRP A 20 16.74 -9.07 4.56
C TRP A 20 16.46 -8.25 5.82
N TRP A 21 16.21 -8.93 6.95
CA TRP A 21 16.05 -8.25 8.24
C TRP A 21 17.31 -7.53 8.67
N ASP A 22 18.49 -8.13 8.50
CA ASP A 22 19.77 -7.48 8.77
C ASP A 22 19.98 -6.26 7.88
N HIS A 23 19.68 -6.38 6.59
CA HIS A 23 19.76 -5.26 5.66
C HIS A 23 18.86 -4.08 6.10
N LEU A 24 17.60 -4.36 6.45
CA LEU A 24 16.68 -3.33 6.92
C LEU A 24 17.14 -2.71 8.25
N ARG A 25 17.75 -3.51 9.14
CA ARG A 25 18.38 -3.02 10.39
C ARG A 25 19.52 -2.04 10.08
N GLU A 26 20.37 -2.36 9.14
CA GLU A 26 21.53 -1.54 8.77
C GLU A 26 21.14 -0.20 8.15
N ILE A 27 20.08 -0.14 7.35
CA ILE A 27 19.63 1.10 6.72
C ILE A 27 18.71 1.96 7.61
N ALA A 28 18.31 1.50 8.80
CA ALA A 28 17.41 2.22 9.69
C ALA A 28 17.87 3.67 10.02
N PRO A 29 19.18 3.94 10.30
CA PRO A 29 19.65 5.31 10.48
C PRO A 29 19.47 6.19 9.23
N GLU A 30 19.74 5.67 8.04
CA GLU A 30 19.54 6.40 6.78
C GLU A 30 18.06 6.75 6.58
N LEU A 31 17.16 5.80 6.82
CA LEU A 31 15.71 6.02 6.71
C LEU A 31 15.24 7.12 7.69
N LYS A 32 15.75 7.13 8.91
CA LYS A 32 15.48 8.20 9.89
C LYS A 32 15.95 9.55 9.39
N ASP A 33 17.20 9.64 8.92
CA ASP A 33 17.83 10.89 8.53
C ASP A 33 17.06 11.55 7.37
N VAL A 34 16.64 10.77 6.40
CA VAL A 34 15.78 11.28 5.31
C VAL A 34 14.39 11.65 5.78
N GLY A 35 13.88 11.05 6.86
CA GLY A 35 12.59 11.37 7.48
C GLY A 35 11.47 10.36 7.24
N ILE A 36 11.82 9.11 6.98
CA ILE A 36 10.89 7.99 7.02
C ILE A 36 10.48 7.77 8.48
N THR A 37 9.18 7.71 8.73
CA THR A 37 8.60 7.55 10.08
C THR A 37 8.02 6.18 10.33
N SER A 38 7.82 5.39 9.27
CA SER A 38 7.34 4.02 9.37
C SER A 38 7.76 3.20 8.15
N VAL A 39 7.95 1.90 8.36
CA VAL A 39 8.21 0.92 7.31
C VAL A 39 7.12 -0.14 7.30
N TRP A 40 6.69 -0.54 6.10
CA TRP A 40 5.86 -1.70 5.86
C TRP A 40 6.79 -2.81 5.40
N THR A 41 6.88 -3.88 6.19
CA THR A 41 7.74 -5.05 5.97
C THR A 41 6.96 -6.18 5.30
N PRO A 42 7.65 -7.13 4.63
CA PRO A 42 6.98 -8.30 4.06
C PRO A 42 6.35 -9.19 5.14
N VAL A 43 5.58 -10.18 4.70
CA VAL A 43 4.99 -11.22 5.58
C VAL A 43 6.12 -11.98 6.29
N PRO A 44 6.19 -11.94 7.62
CA PRO A 44 7.30 -12.55 8.35
C PRO A 44 7.14 -14.07 8.56
N ALA A 45 5.95 -14.61 8.32
CA ALA A 45 5.61 -15.98 8.64
C ALA A 45 6.15 -17.00 7.63
N LYS A 46 6.33 -18.25 8.06
CA LYS A 46 6.81 -19.35 7.21
C LYS A 46 5.85 -19.62 6.05
N GLY A 47 6.38 -19.53 4.84
CA GLY A 47 5.68 -19.87 3.62
C GLY A 47 5.81 -21.35 3.23
N ASN A 48 4.88 -21.83 2.42
CA ASN A 48 4.78 -23.23 1.98
C ASN A 48 5.96 -23.69 1.12
N TRP A 49 6.61 -22.78 0.41
CA TRP A 49 7.76 -23.08 -0.45
C TRP A 49 9.11 -22.81 0.23
N GLY A 50 9.12 -22.75 1.56
CA GLY A 50 10.33 -22.56 2.35
C GLY A 50 11.01 -21.22 2.09
N ILE A 51 12.34 -21.24 1.89
CA ILE A 51 13.15 -20.02 1.77
C ILE A 51 12.84 -19.19 0.51
N VAL A 52 12.22 -19.76 -0.51
CA VAL A 52 11.86 -19.03 -1.74
C VAL A 52 10.48 -18.39 -1.67
N ASP A 53 9.70 -18.72 -0.65
CA ASP A 53 8.36 -18.17 -0.47
C ASP A 53 8.41 -16.69 -0.06
N SER A 54 7.66 -15.85 -0.76
CA SER A 54 7.53 -14.42 -0.43
C SER A 54 6.71 -14.14 0.85
N GLY A 55 6.21 -15.19 1.51
CA GLY A 55 5.36 -15.11 2.69
C GLY A 55 3.86 -15.12 2.39
N TYR A 56 3.46 -14.85 1.14
CA TYR A 56 2.04 -14.89 0.76
C TYR A 56 1.49 -16.32 0.61
N GLY A 57 2.37 -17.30 0.43
CA GLY A 57 2.02 -18.71 0.53
C GLY A 57 2.02 -19.23 1.97
N ILE A 58 1.46 -18.49 2.90
CA ILE A 58 1.58 -18.73 4.35
C ILE A 58 1.24 -20.18 4.73
N TYR A 59 2.17 -20.82 5.43
CA TYR A 59 2.03 -22.19 5.93
C TYR A 59 1.81 -22.22 7.44
N ASP A 60 2.61 -21.46 8.17
CA ASP A 60 2.60 -21.45 9.64
C ASP A 60 2.72 -20.01 10.15
N HIS A 61 1.62 -19.51 10.73
CA HIS A 61 1.52 -18.17 11.26
C HIS A 61 2.52 -17.86 12.39
N PHE A 62 2.90 -18.88 13.18
CA PHE A 62 3.73 -18.69 14.36
C PHE A 62 5.20 -19.08 14.15
N ASP A 63 5.57 -19.56 12.98
CA ASP A 63 6.97 -19.76 12.58
C ASP A 63 7.48 -18.54 11.82
N LEU A 64 8.30 -17.74 12.49
CA LEU A 64 8.95 -16.55 11.91
C LEU A 64 10.41 -16.82 11.52
N GLY A 65 10.74 -18.08 11.21
CA GLY A 65 12.10 -18.49 10.91
C GLY A 65 12.84 -19.06 12.14
N ASN A 66 12.13 -19.75 13.01
CA ASN A 66 12.68 -20.35 14.21
C ASN A 66 12.42 -21.87 14.31
N TYR A 67 11.67 -22.46 13.39
CA TYR A 67 11.42 -23.89 13.31
C TYR A 67 11.85 -24.49 11.99
N PHE A 68 12.43 -25.70 12.01
CA PHE A 68 12.75 -26.41 10.77
C PHE A 68 11.49 -26.96 10.15
N GLN A 69 10.96 -26.23 9.17
CA GLN A 69 9.77 -26.58 8.39
C GLN A 69 9.99 -26.21 6.92
N LYS A 70 9.34 -26.94 6.02
CA LYS A 70 9.45 -26.69 4.56
C LYS A 70 10.90 -26.63 4.05
N GLY A 71 11.77 -27.44 4.64
CA GLY A 71 13.17 -27.60 4.22
C GLY A 71 14.15 -26.56 4.78
N THR A 72 13.69 -25.59 5.57
CA THR A 72 14.55 -24.55 6.15
C THR A 72 14.10 -24.15 7.56
N ILE A 73 15.01 -23.57 8.35
CA ILE A 73 14.65 -22.89 9.62
C ILE A 73 14.20 -21.48 9.30
N GLU A 74 14.95 -20.74 8.52
CA GLU A 74 14.65 -19.34 8.21
C GLU A 74 13.50 -19.19 7.21
N THR A 75 12.86 -18.04 7.23
CA THR A 75 12.00 -17.58 6.15
C THR A 75 12.84 -16.98 5.04
N ARG A 76 12.25 -16.57 3.92
CA ARG A 76 12.93 -15.84 2.85
C ARG A 76 13.72 -14.64 3.38
N TYR A 77 13.23 -14.01 4.43
CA TYR A 77 13.73 -12.72 4.93
C TYR A 77 14.70 -12.85 6.10
N GLY A 78 14.86 -14.04 6.64
CA GLY A 78 15.76 -14.34 7.74
C GLY A 78 15.09 -15.08 8.90
N SER A 79 15.78 -15.10 10.04
CA SER A 79 15.33 -15.72 11.28
C SER A 79 14.46 -14.77 12.11
N ARG A 80 13.69 -15.35 13.05
CA ARG A 80 12.92 -14.59 14.04
C ARG A 80 13.80 -13.62 14.84
N LYS A 81 15.00 -14.05 15.22
CA LYS A 81 15.91 -13.21 15.99
C LYS A 81 16.31 -11.95 15.21
N GLU A 82 16.67 -12.10 13.96
CA GLU A 82 17.04 -10.96 13.11
C GLU A 82 15.85 -10.02 12.87
N LEU A 83 14.64 -10.55 12.74
CA LEU A 83 13.42 -9.75 12.68
C LEU A 83 13.23 -8.91 13.95
N GLU A 84 13.35 -9.53 15.15
CA GLU A 84 13.22 -8.83 16.43
C GLU A 84 14.31 -7.76 16.61
N GLU A 85 15.55 -8.05 16.21
CA GLU A 85 16.66 -7.08 16.20
C GLU A 85 16.41 -5.92 15.23
N MET A 86 15.88 -6.19 14.05
CA MET A 86 15.49 -5.17 13.08
C MET A 86 14.40 -4.25 13.63
N ILE A 87 13.33 -4.81 14.21
CA ILE A 87 12.27 -4.02 14.85
C ILE A 87 12.85 -3.13 15.96
N ALA A 88 13.69 -3.69 16.82
CA ALA A 88 14.34 -2.93 17.88
C ALA A 88 15.21 -1.77 17.35
N GLU A 89 15.93 -1.97 16.24
CA GLU A 89 16.73 -0.90 15.62
C GLU A 89 15.84 0.18 14.99
N MET A 90 14.77 -0.20 14.29
CA MET A 90 13.79 0.76 13.77
C MET A 90 13.21 1.62 14.90
N HIS A 91 12.83 1.01 16.03
CA HIS A 91 12.33 1.75 17.21
C HIS A 91 13.38 2.69 17.80
N ARG A 92 14.67 2.30 17.87
CA ARG A 92 15.76 3.20 18.29
C ARG A 92 15.88 4.43 17.39
N ASN A 93 15.52 4.27 16.14
CA ASN A 93 15.47 5.33 15.14
C ASN A 93 14.12 6.08 15.07
N ASN A 94 13.17 5.80 15.98
CA ASN A 94 11.80 6.35 15.98
C ASN A 94 11.02 6.04 14.68
N ILE A 95 11.24 4.87 14.11
CA ILE A 95 10.54 4.36 12.94
C ILE A 95 9.60 3.24 13.41
N ASN A 96 8.31 3.39 13.14
CA ASN A 96 7.32 2.34 13.38
C ASN A 96 7.46 1.22 12.35
N VAL A 97 7.16 -0.01 12.77
CA VAL A 97 7.24 -1.18 11.90
C VAL A 97 5.86 -1.80 11.72
N TYR A 98 5.40 -1.88 10.48
CA TYR A 98 4.11 -2.46 10.12
C TYR A 98 4.33 -3.79 9.39
N SER A 99 3.75 -4.87 9.92
CA SER A 99 3.82 -6.19 9.27
C SER A 99 2.79 -6.31 8.15
N ASP A 100 3.17 -6.92 7.06
CA ASP A 100 2.20 -7.51 6.15
C ASP A 100 1.57 -8.74 6.81
N VAL A 101 0.24 -8.92 6.70
CA VAL A 101 -0.49 -10.05 7.28
C VAL A 101 -1.48 -10.64 6.30
N VAL A 102 -1.40 -11.95 6.12
CA VAL A 102 -2.31 -12.75 5.31
C VAL A 102 -3.31 -13.43 6.22
N LEU A 103 -4.57 -13.04 6.14
CA LEU A 103 -5.67 -13.59 6.95
C LEU A 103 -6.66 -14.41 6.12
N ASN A 104 -6.58 -14.32 4.80
CA ASN A 104 -7.54 -14.92 3.88
C ASN A 104 -7.34 -16.43 3.72
N HIS A 105 -6.11 -16.91 3.74
CA HIS A 105 -5.82 -18.28 3.31
C HIS A 105 -4.58 -18.86 3.98
N LEU A 106 -4.44 -20.18 3.87
CA LEU A 106 -3.22 -20.93 4.18
C LEU A 106 -2.83 -21.79 2.98
N TYR A 107 -1.54 -22.06 2.85
CA TYR A 107 -1.01 -23.00 1.87
C TYR A 107 -0.42 -24.25 2.53
N GLY A 108 -0.29 -25.28 1.75
CA GLY A 108 0.25 -26.54 2.23
C GLY A 108 -0.77 -27.37 3.00
N GLY A 109 -0.28 -28.27 3.80
CA GLY A 109 -1.01 -29.30 4.50
C GLY A 109 -0.40 -30.66 4.17
N ASP A 110 -0.87 -31.70 4.86
CA ASP A 110 -0.48 -33.07 4.58
C ASP A 110 -1.00 -33.48 3.20
N GLU A 111 -0.35 -34.50 2.60
CA GLU A 111 -0.80 -35.10 1.35
C GLU A 111 -2.16 -35.81 1.49
N ASN A 112 -2.60 -36.03 2.73
CA ASN A 112 -3.89 -36.61 3.04
C ASN A 112 -4.98 -35.52 2.97
N PHE A 113 -5.98 -35.78 2.16
CA PHE A 113 -7.16 -34.95 2.02
C PHE A 113 -8.31 -35.51 2.84
N GLU A 114 -9.03 -34.65 3.51
CA GLU A 114 -10.26 -35.01 4.22
C GLU A 114 -11.47 -34.59 3.37
N LYS A 115 -12.44 -35.50 3.20
CA LYS A 115 -13.66 -35.19 2.45
C LYS A 115 -14.43 -34.09 3.16
N ASN A 116 -14.73 -33.02 2.45
CA ASN A 116 -15.53 -31.93 3.00
C ASN A 116 -17.02 -32.22 2.86
N PRO A 117 -17.75 -32.60 3.93
CA PRO A 117 -19.16 -32.93 3.87
C PRO A 117 -20.03 -31.70 3.55
N VAL A 118 -19.54 -30.50 3.88
CA VAL A 118 -20.29 -29.24 3.65
C VAL A 118 -20.52 -29.00 2.17
N VAL A 119 -19.54 -29.30 1.32
CA VAL A 119 -19.69 -29.19 -0.15
C VAL A 119 -20.78 -30.13 -0.66
N THR A 120 -20.83 -31.35 -0.17
CA THR A 120 -21.85 -32.32 -0.54
C THR A 120 -23.26 -31.82 -0.19
N ASP A 121 -23.40 -31.16 0.94
CA ASP A 121 -24.70 -30.59 1.37
C ASP A 121 -25.08 -29.36 0.55
N TYR A 122 -24.12 -28.52 0.16
CA TYR A 122 -24.36 -27.40 -0.76
C TYR A 122 -24.88 -27.88 -2.12
N VAL A 123 -24.26 -28.90 -2.68
CA VAL A 123 -24.67 -29.47 -3.96
C VAL A 123 -26.10 -30.08 -3.87
N LYS A 124 -26.35 -30.86 -2.82
CA LYS A 124 -27.66 -31.48 -2.60
C LYS A 124 -28.79 -30.50 -2.33
N SER A 125 -28.49 -29.40 -1.65
CA SER A 125 -29.50 -28.37 -1.33
C SER A 125 -29.80 -27.42 -2.48
N GLY A 126 -29.05 -27.49 -3.58
CA GLY A 126 -29.21 -26.59 -4.72
C GLY A 126 -28.94 -25.13 -4.38
N ARG A 127 -28.14 -24.87 -3.38
CA ARG A 127 -27.72 -23.51 -2.97
C ARG A 127 -26.81 -22.90 -4.03
N LYS A 128 -27.42 -22.19 -4.97
CA LYS A 128 -26.71 -21.56 -6.11
C LYS A 128 -26.03 -20.25 -5.76
N GLU A 129 -26.24 -19.70 -4.58
CA GLU A 129 -25.78 -18.36 -4.19
C GLU A 129 -24.27 -18.25 -4.02
N THR A 130 -23.58 -19.38 -3.86
CA THR A 130 -22.13 -19.41 -3.59
C THR A 130 -21.34 -19.98 -4.76
N TYR A 131 -21.96 -20.79 -5.62
CA TYR A 131 -21.31 -21.44 -6.76
C TYR A 131 -22.22 -21.39 -7.99
N PRO A 132 -21.75 -20.92 -9.15
CA PRO A 132 -22.48 -21.01 -10.41
C PRO A 132 -22.84 -22.45 -10.74
N GLU A 133 -23.99 -22.66 -11.37
CA GLU A 133 -24.52 -24.02 -11.66
C GLU A 133 -23.60 -24.85 -12.55
N GLU A 134 -22.87 -24.20 -13.45
CA GLU A 134 -21.85 -24.79 -14.32
C GLU A 134 -20.60 -25.26 -13.56
N ASP A 135 -20.30 -24.67 -12.41
CA ASP A 135 -19.14 -25.00 -11.59
C ASP A 135 -19.44 -26.10 -10.56
N ILE A 136 -20.72 -26.40 -10.35
CA ILE A 136 -21.17 -27.45 -9.41
C ILE A 136 -21.04 -28.86 -10.00
N ARG A 137 -20.92 -29.02 -11.32
CA ARG A 137 -20.88 -30.32 -12.02
C ARG A 137 -19.75 -31.25 -11.56
N TRP A 138 -18.61 -30.68 -11.18
CA TRP A 138 -17.46 -31.46 -10.76
C TRP A 138 -17.50 -31.80 -9.26
N ILE A 139 -18.40 -31.16 -8.48
CA ILE A 139 -18.57 -31.41 -7.04
C ILE A 139 -19.20 -32.78 -6.77
N ASP A 140 -19.87 -33.36 -7.75
CA ASP A 140 -20.35 -34.77 -7.71
C ASP A 140 -19.18 -35.76 -7.49
N SER A 141 -17.94 -35.34 -7.79
CA SER A 141 -16.72 -36.05 -7.45
C SER A 141 -16.07 -35.40 -6.23
N VAL A 142 -16.54 -35.62 -5.07
CA VAL A 142 -15.86 -35.38 -3.78
C VAL A 142 -14.88 -34.20 -3.74
N ALA A 143 -15.28 -33.06 -3.19
CA ALA A 143 -14.35 -32.00 -2.89
C ALA A 143 -13.55 -32.31 -1.63
N TYR A 144 -12.26 -32.09 -1.70
CA TYR A 144 -11.33 -32.26 -0.60
C TYR A 144 -10.70 -30.93 -0.25
N THR A 145 -10.53 -30.65 1.03
CA THR A 145 -9.60 -29.62 1.51
C THR A 145 -8.39 -30.29 2.11
N LYS A 146 -7.22 -29.70 1.91
CA LYS A 146 -6.01 -30.10 2.65
C LYS A 146 -6.22 -29.69 4.10
N THR A 147 -6.23 -30.65 5.00
CA THR A 147 -6.91 -30.46 6.26
C THR A 147 -6.01 -30.46 7.45
N HIS A 148 -4.75 -30.76 7.29
CA HIS A 148 -3.94 -31.01 8.44
C HIS A 148 -2.71 -30.12 8.47
N LEU A 149 -2.80 -29.08 9.28
CA LEU A 149 -1.69 -28.22 9.62
C LEU A 149 -1.49 -28.29 11.12
N TYR A 150 -0.73 -29.29 11.56
CA TYR A 150 -0.34 -29.49 12.94
C TYR A 150 1.16 -29.28 13.08
N PHE A 151 1.55 -28.36 13.94
CA PHE A 151 2.94 -27.98 14.15
C PHE A 151 3.45 -28.48 15.51
N PRO A 152 3.82 -29.75 15.64
CA PRO A 152 4.23 -30.34 16.92
C PRO A 152 5.49 -29.69 17.50
N LYS A 153 6.26 -28.97 16.68
CA LYS A 153 7.48 -28.27 17.12
C LYS A 153 7.21 -27.04 17.97
N HIS A 154 6.01 -26.46 17.89
CA HIS A 154 5.58 -25.39 18.78
C HIS A 154 5.26 -25.89 20.19
N ASN A 155 5.15 -27.18 20.39
CA ASN A 155 4.73 -27.77 21.64
C ASN A 155 5.75 -27.44 22.74
N GLY A 156 5.35 -26.61 23.70
CA GLY A 156 6.19 -26.14 24.79
C GLY A 156 6.96 -24.84 24.56
N ALA A 157 6.86 -24.23 23.38
CA ALA A 157 7.50 -22.95 23.07
C ALA A 157 6.64 -21.71 23.42
N GLY A 158 5.42 -21.93 23.93
CA GLY A 158 4.51 -20.83 24.32
C GLY A 158 3.63 -20.29 23.19
N GLU A 159 3.93 -20.58 21.94
CA GLU A 159 3.07 -20.23 20.81
C GLU A 159 1.90 -21.21 20.68
N PRO A 160 0.73 -20.73 20.23
CA PRO A 160 -0.41 -21.59 19.96
C PRO A 160 -0.10 -22.65 18.91
N ASN A 161 -0.53 -23.85 19.16
CA ASN A 161 -0.40 -24.99 18.26
C ASN A 161 -1.78 -25.40 17.78
N TYR A 162 -2.19 -24.85 16.63
CA TYR A 162 -3.51 -25.10 16.06
C TYR A 162 -3.49 -26.24 15.06
N GLU A 163 -4.49 -27.09 15.14
CA GLU A 163 -4.81 -28.06 14.11
C GLU A 163 -5.90 -27.47 13.21
N TRP A 164 -5.59 -27.30 11.92
CA TRP A 164 -6.52 -26.78 10.94
C TRP A 164 -7.23 -27.93 10.23
N ARG A 165 -8.53 -27.99 10.35
CA ARG A 165 -9.37 -29.03 9.79
C ARG A 165 -10.26 -28.48 8.67
N TYR A 166 -10.96 -29.37 7.90
CA TYR A 166 -11.82 -28.97 6.79
C TYR A 166 -12.88 -27.93 7.16
N TRP A 167 -13.37 -27.94 8.39
CA TRP A 167 -14.37 -26.95 8.87
C TRP A 167 -13.81 -25.56 9.15
N ASN A 168 -12.51 -25.41 9.13
CA ASN A 168 -11.83 -24.12 9.25
C ASN A 168 -11.65 -23.43 7.90
N PHE A 169 -12.00 -24.09 6.81
CA PHE A 169 -11.87 -23.59 5.46
C PHE A 169 -13.21 -23.54 4.75
N HIS A 170 -13.38 -22.57 3.83
CA HIS A 170 -14.52 -22.60 2.93
C HIS A 170 -14.41 -23.82 2.02
N PRO A 171 -15.55 -24.43 1.65
CA PRO A 171 -15.56 -25.50 0.68
C PRO A 171 -14.87 -25.06 -0.60
N SER A 172 -13.81 -25.73 -0.98
CA SER A 172 -13.11 -25.48 -2.22
C SER A 172 -12.97 -26.74 -3.02
N SER A 173 -13.02 -26.64 -4.35
CA SER A 173 -12.59 -27.71 -5.23
C SER A 173 -11.09 -27.62 -5.47
N GLU A 174 -10.53 -28.68 -6.03
CA GLU A 174 -9.23 -28.63 -6.65
C GLU A 174 -9.22 -27.84 -7.96
N ASN A 175 -10.41 -27.52 -8.47
CA ASN A 175 -10.57 -26.77 -9.70
C ASN A 175 -10.62 -25.27 -9.39
N ASP A 176 -9.60 -24.54 -9.82
CA ASP A 176 -9.51 -23.08 -9.67
C ASP A 176 -10.61 -22.31 -10.40
N SER A 177 -11.44 -22.99 -11.21
CA SER A 177 -12.56 -22.39 -11.94
C SER A 177 -13.72 -21.90 -11.06
N LEU A 178 -13.68 -22.12 -9.74
CA LEU A 178 -14.63 -21.51 -8.79
C LEU A 178 -14.33 -20.07 -8.44
N THR A 179 -13.21 -19.58 -8.86
CA THR A 179 -12.85 -18.17 -8.69
C THR A 179 -13.49 -17.39 -9.82
N ASP A 180 -14.66 -16.83 -9.61
CA ASP A 180 -15.21 -15.86 -10.53
C ASP A 180 -14.48 -14.52 -10.36
N PHE A 181 -13.46 -14.33 -11.18
CA PHE A 181 -12.68 -13.10 -11.23
C PHE A 181 -13.37 -11.98 -12.01
N THR A 182 -14.49 -12.27 -12.64
CA THR A 182 -15.19 -11.32 -13.51
C THR A 182 -16.09 -10.38 -12.72
N ASP A 183 -16.37 -10.71 -11.46
CA ASP A 183 -17.21 -9.88 -10.61
C ASP A 183 -16.35 -8.91 -9.80
N ASP A 184 -16.58 -7.61 -9.94
CA ASP A 184 -15.95 -6.55 -9.15
C ASP A 184 -16.15 -6.72 -7.63
N VAL A 185 -17.04 -7.63 -7.24
CA VAL A 185 -17.35 -8.00 -5.86
C VAL A 185 -16.92 -9.44 -5.61
N LEU A 186 -15.64 -9.65 -5.32
CA LEU A 186 -15.20 -10.92 -4.74
C LEU A 186 -15.92 -11.14 -3.43
N ARG A 187 -16.65 -12.23 -3.33
CA ARG A 187 -17.38 -12.56 -2.11
C ARG A 187 -16.43 -13.20 -1.10
N PRO A 188 -16.58 -12.94 0.21
CA PRO A 188 -15.71 -13.51 1.25
C PRO A 188 -15.74 -15.04 1.35
N ARG A 189 -16.46 -15.73 0.50
CA ARG A 189 -16.54 -17.20 0.41
C ARG A 189 -16.00 -17.75 -0.90
N THR A 190 -15.41 -16.90 -1.72
CA THR A 190 -14.83 -17.32 -3.00
C THR A 190 -13.37 -17.64 -2.78
N LYS A 191 -12.96 -18.87 -3.06
CA LYS A 191 -11.56 -19.24 -3.05
C LYS A 191 -10.81 -18.44 -4.12
N PHE A 192 -9.85 -17.65 -3.72
CA PHE A 192 -8.99 -16.91 -4.63
C PHE A 192 -7.55 -17.43 -4.56
N PHE A 193 -7.04 -17.63 -3.34
CA PHE A 193 -5.70 -18.13 -3.09
C PHE A 193 -5.73 -19.29 -2.11
N GLY A 194 -4.85 -20.25 -2.26
CA GLY A 194 -4.60 -21.32 -1.29
C GLY A 194 -5.85 -22.04 -0.79
N ASN A 195 -5.83 -22.41 0.47
CA ASN A 195 -6.99 -22.92 1.19
C ASN A 195 -7.66 -21.77 1.93
N ASP A 196 -8.83 -21.36 1.45
CA ASP A 196 -9.56 -20.18 1.92
C ASP A 196 -10.09 -20.40 3.34
N LEU A 197 -9.67 -19.57 4.29
CA LEU A 197 -10.05 -19.68 5.70
C LEU A 197 -11.50 -19.23 5.90
N ASP A 198 -12.31 -20.04 6.59
CA ASP A 198 -13.68 -19.66 6.95
C ASP A 198 -13.68 -18.58 8.03
N THR A 199 -13.50 -17.34 7.61
CA THR A 199 -13.53 -16.17 8.50
C THR A 199 -14.93 -15.84 9.04
N TYR A 200 -15.98 -16.62 8.71
CA TYR A 200 -17.25 -16.61 9.43
C TYR A 200 -17.21 -17.47 10.72
N SER A 201 -16.29 -18.44 10.78
CA SER A 201 -16.10 -19.29 11.96
C SER A 201 -15.51 -18.50 13.12
N VAL A 202 -16.16 -18.55 14.28
CA VAL A 202 -15.63 -17.93 15.52
C VAL A 202 -14.29 -18.53 15.93
N GLU A 203 -14.09 -19.83 15.67
CA GLU A 203 -12.83 -20.52 15.93
C GLU A 203 -11.69 -19.92 15.08
N VAL A 204 -11.89 -19.80 13.79
CA VAL A 204 -10.91 -19.20 12.85
C VAL A 204 -10.64 -17.76 13.24
N GLN A 205 -11.68 -16.95 13.45
CA GLN A 205 -11.53 -15.56 13.89
C GLN A 205 -10.71 -15.46 15.17
N THR A 206 -10.96 -16.34 16.15
CA THR A 206 -10.23 -16.34 17.43
C THR A 206 -8.76 -16.63 17.22
N ARG A 207 -8.42 -17.63 16.41
CA ARG A 207 -7.04 -18.00 16.08
C ARG A 207 -6.30 -16.85 15.40
N LEU A 208 -6.91 -16.24 14.40
CA LEU A 208 -6.32 -15.11 13.67
C LEU A 208 -6.18 -13.84 14.54
N CYS A 209 -7.16 -13.58 15.43
CA CYS A 209 -7.05 -12.49 16.41
C CYS A 209 -5.92 -12.75 17.42
N ASN A 210 -5.73 -13.98 17.85
CA ASN A 210 -4.62 -14.34 18.76
C ASN A 210 -3.27 -14.15 18.06
N TRP A 211 -3.16 -14.49 16.78
CA TRP A 211 -1.95 -14.23 16.00
C TRP A 211 -1.64 -12.73 15.90
N GLY A 212 -2.62 -11.90 15.57
CA GLY A 212 -2.43 -10.46 15.56
C GLY A 212 -1.97 -9.88 16.91
N LYS A 213 -2.57 -10.36 18.02
CA LYS A 213 -2.15 -9.96 19.38
C LYS A 213 -0.71 -10.39 19.68
N TRP A 214 -0.33 -11.59 19.28
CA TRP A 214 1.01 -12.13 19.47
C TRP A 214 2.03 -11.33 18.64
N LEU A 215 1.78 -11.05 17.37
CA LEU A 215 2.62 -10.18 16.55
C LEU A 215 2.81 -8.79 17.18
N ARG A 216 1.76 -8.27 17.82
CA ARG A 216 1.83 -6.96 18.48
C ARG A 216 2.60 -7.00 19.81
N ASN A 217 2.33 -7.99 20.67
CA ASN A 217 2.83 -8.00 22.03
C ASN A 217 4.20 -8.66 22.16
N GLU A 218 4.41 -9.78 21.45
CA GLU A 218 5.62 -10.59 21.60
C GLU A 218 6.69 -10.21 20.56
N ILE A 219 6.27 -9.92 19.33
CA ILE A 219 7.20 -9.58 18.26
C ILE A 219 7.47 -8.08 18.22
N GLY A 220 6.47 -7.24 18.51
CA GLY A 220 6.64 -5.81 18.67
C GLY A 220 6.26 -4.96 17.45
N PHE A 221 5.47 -5.46 16.52
CA PHE A 221 4.96 -4.65 15.41
C PHE A 221 4.03 -3.54 15.89
N ASP A 222 4.12 -2.35 15.27
CA ASP A 222 3.33 -1.17 15.61
C ASP A 222 2.01 -1.08 14.87
N GLY A 223 1.91 -1.77 13.75
CA GLY A 223 0.74 -1.76 12.88
C GLY A 223 0.80 -2.85 11.82
N PHE A 224 -0.17 -2.83 10.90
CA PHE A 224 -0.33 -3.91 9.94
C PHE A 224 -0.82 -3.42 8.57
N ARG A 225 -0.36 -4.08 7.52
CA ARG A 225 -1.01 -4.06 6.21
C ARG A 225 -1.73 -5.40 6.04
N MET A 226 -3.02 -5.34 5.81
CA MET A 226 -3.84 -6.53 5.55
C MET A 226 -3.87 -6.82 4.07
N ASP A 227 -3.39 -8.01 3.72
CA ASP A 227 -3.43 -8.56 2.37
C ASP A 227 -4.86 -8.91 1.96
N PHE A 228 -5.19 -8.67 0.71
CA PHE A 228 -6.40 -9.14 0.03
C PHE A 228 -7.69 -9.03 0.88
N VAL A 229 -7.98 -7.85 1.41
CA VAL A 229 -9.15 -7.63 2.29
C VAL A 229 -10.50 -7.83 1.59
N ARG A 230 -10.53 -7.93 0.25
CA ARG A 230 -11.73 -8.30 -0.49
C ARG A 230 -12.22 -9.72 -0.17
N GLY A 231 -11.33 -10.61 0.23
CA GLY A 231 -11.64 -11.97 0.67
C GLY A 231 -12.12 -12.06 2.12
N LEU A 232 -12.15 -10.94 2.88
CA LEU A 232 -12.47 -10.90 4.29
C LEU A 232 -13.79 -10.15 4.53
N GLN A 233 -14.56 -10.63 5.50
CA GLN A 233 -15.75 -9.90 5.94
C GLN A 233 -15.34 -8.61 6.66
N PRO A 234 -15.96 -7.45 6.37
CA PRO A 234 -15.69 -6.22 7.08
C PRO A 234 -15.87 -6.33 8.61
N GLU A 235 -16.84 -7.12 9.06
CA GLU A 235 -17.11 -7.35 10.49
C GLU A 235 -15.96 -8.11 11.16
N PHE A 236 -15.38 -9.10 10.48
CA PHE A 236 -14.18 -9.79 10.97
C PHE A 236 -12.97 -8.86 11.01
N VAL A 237 -12.74 -8.08 9.95
CA VAL A 237 -11.66 -7.08 9.91
C VAL A 237 -11.79 -6.10 11.07
N SER A 238 -13.00 -5.59 11.31
CA SER A 238 -13.29 -4.71 12.44
C SER A 238 -12.99 -5.39 13.79
N ARG A 239 -13.45 -6.63 13.97
CA ARG A 239 -13.20 -7.42 15.19
C ARG A 239 -11.71 -7.65 15.41
N TRP A 240 -10.97 -7.96 14.35
CA TRP A 240 -9.53 -8.20 14.42
C TRP A 240 -8.79 -6.93 14.86
N ILE A 241 -9.07 -5.77 14.24
CA ILE A 241 -8.47 -4.48 14.58
C ILE A 241 -8.79 -4.07 16.03
N CYS A 242 -10.07 -4.15 16.42
CA CYS A 242 -10.50 -3.81 17.79
C CYS A 242 -9.95 -4.77 18.85
N GLY A 243 -9.58 -5.99 18.47
CA GLY A 243 -8.96 -6.98 19.33
C GLY A 243 -7.47 -6.76 19.57
N LEU A 244 -6.81 -5.91 18.78
CA LEU A 244 -5.38 -5.63 18.96
C LEU A 244 -5.11 -4.80 20.21
N PRO A 245 -3.99 -5.04 20.91
CA PRO A 245 -3.55 -4.20 22.02
C PRO A 245 -3.32 -2.75 21.54
N LEU A 246 -3.79 -1.80 22.35
CA LEU A 246 -3.65 -0.37 22.02
C LEU A 246 -2.18 0.05 22.04
N LEU A 247 -1.81 0.91 21.09
CA LEU A 247 -0.53 1.59 21.05
C LEU A 247 -0.71 3.02 21.58
N ASN A 248 -0.12 3.34 22.71
CA ASN A 248 -0.27 4.64 23.37
C ASN A 248 -1.75 5.07 23.54
N GLY A 249 -2.61 4.13 23.90
CA GLY A 249 -4.04 4.37 24.11
C GLY A 249 -4.87 4.51 22.82
N LYS A 250 -4.28 4.23 21.67
CA LYS A 250 -4.96 4.27 20.35
C LYS A 250 -4.88 2.91 19.67
N GLN A 251 -5.83 2.64 18.80
CA GLN A 251 -5.75 1.48 17.90
C GLN A 251 -4.48 1.57 17.05
N PRO A 252 -3.76 0.44 16.84
CA PRO A 252 -2.63 0.40 15.92
C PRO A 252 -3.02 0.86 14.51
N PHE A 253 -2.03 1.34 13.76
CA PHE A 253 -2.24 1.65 12.35
C PHE A 253 -2.53 0.36 11.58
N VAL A 254 -3.63 0.32 10.85
CA VAL A 254 -3.98 -0.80 9.97
C VAL A 254 -4.42 -0.26 8.63
N VAL A 255 -3.81 -0.74 7.55
CA VAL A 255 -4.18 -0.41 6.17
C VAL A 255 -4.57 -1.67 5.42
N GLY A 256 -5.72 -1.65 4.75
CA GLY A 256 -6.20 -2.76 3.93
C GLY A 256 -5.88 -2.58 2.46
N GLU A 257 -5.48 -3.68 1.84
CA GLU A 257 -5.34 -3.74 0.39
C GLU A 257 -6.67 -4.10 -0.25
N TYR A 258 -7.35 -3.09 -0.75
CA TYR A 258 -8.57 -3.26 -1.52
C TYR A 258 -8.38 -2.76 -2.96
N TRP A 259 -8.12 -3.67 -3.90
CA TRP A 259 -8.08 -3.34 -5.33
C TRP A 259 -9.51 -3.10 -5.83
N GLY A 260 -9.84 -1.85 -6.13
CA GLY A 260 -11.17 -1.50 -6.57
C GLY A 260 -11.34 -0.02 -6.89
N SER A 261 -12.54 0.32 -7.35
CA SER A 261 -12.94 1.71 -7.55
C SER A 261 -13.11 2.45 -6.22
N ALA A 262 -13.14 3.77 -6.27
CA ALA A 262 -13.32 4.62 -5.11
C ALA A 262 -14.61 4.26 -4.33
N LYS A 263 -15.68 3.90 -5.03
CA LYS A 263 -16.93 3.43 -4.44
C LYS A 263 -16.74 2.22 -3.54
N TYR A 264 -16.15 1.16 -4.06
CA TYR A 264 -15.99 -0.10 -3.31
C TYR A 264 -15.02 0.03 -2.14
N ILE A 265 -13.93 0.79 -2.32
CA ILE A 265 -13.00 1.10 -1.22
C ILE A 265 -13.72 1.86 -0.10
N LYS A 266 -14.52 2.88 -0.45
CA LYS A 266 -15.31 3.64 0.52
C LYS A 266 -16.31 2.76 1.26
N GLU A 267 -17.08 1.95 0.54
CA GLU A 267 -18.06 1.03 1.11
C GLU A 267 -17.42 0.03 2.08
N TRP A 268 -16.24 -0.49 1.73
CA TRP A 268 -15.47 -1.38 2.59
C TRP A 268 -15.01 -0.67 3.87
N VAL A 269 -14.36 0.51 3.75
CA VAL A 269 -13.90 1.30 4.90
C VAL A 269 -15.06 1.64 5.84
N ASP A 270 -16.17 2.12 5.29
CA ASP A 270 -17.37 2.47 6.06
C ASP A 270 -17.95 1.23 6.77
N SER A 271 -17.91 0.05 6.13
CA SER A 271 -18.41 -1.19 6.72
C SER A 271 -17.53 -1.67 7.86
N VAL A 272 -16.21 -1.59 7.74
CA VAL A 272 -15.27 -1.89 8.82
C VAL A 272 -15.45 -0.90 9.98
N ALA A 273 -15.63 0.38 9.69
CA ALA A 273 -15.79 1.43 10.70
C ALA A 273 -17.08 1.28 11.53
N LYS A 274 -18.14 0.60 11.03
CA LYS A 274 -19.35 0.31 11.81
C LYS A 274 -19.08 -0.45 13.10
N GLY A 275 -18.01 -1.26 13.13
CA GLY A 275 -17.56 -1.98 14.34
C GLY A 275 -16.57 -1.20 15.21
N ASN A 276 -16.44 0.11 15.04
CA ASN A 276 -15.53 1.03 15.76
C ASN A 276 -14.02 0.80 15.46
N ALA A 277 -13.68 0.13 14.39
CA ALA A 277 -12.31 0.02 13.94
C ALA A 277 -11.90 1.24 13.13
N ASN A 278 -10.70 1.76 13.37
CA ASN A 278 -10.06 2.76 12.53
C ASN A 278 -9.19 2.05 11.50
N VAL A 279 -9.62 2.05 10.24
CA VAL A 279 -8.90 1.39 9.14
C VAL A 279 -8.52 2.41 8.07
N HIS A 280 -7.37 2.18 7.45
CA HIS A 280 -6.88 2.95 6.31
C HIS A 280 -7.00 2.13 5.04
N ALA A 281 -7.03 2.79 3.89
CA ALA A 281 -7.03 2.15 2.59
C ALA A 281 -5.93 2.72 1.69
N PHE A 282 -5.35 1.87 0.83
CA PHE A 282 -4.49 2.33 -0.25
C PHE A 282 -5.30 3.02 -1.33
N ASP A 283 -4.79 4.12 -1.86
CA ASP A 283 -5.43 4.92 -2.90
C ASP A 283 -5.14 4.35 -4.29
N PHE A 284 -5.73 3.21 -4.62
CA PHE A 284 -5.61 2.62 -5.95
C PHE A 284 -6.15 3.51 -7.07
N PRO A 285 -7.29 4.21 -6.92
CA PRO A 285 -7.75 5.15 -7.94
C PRO A 285 -6.73 6.24 -8.28
N LEU A 286 -6.08 6.84 -7.27
CA LEU A 286 -5.02 7.81 -7.50
C LEU A 286 -3.81 7.16 -8.16
N LYS A 287 -3.39 5.97 -7.69
CA LYS A 287 -2.27 5.22 -8.26
C LYS A 287 -2.44 5.05 -9.78
N PHE A 288 -3.60 4.57 -10.23
CA PHE A 288 -3.84 4.37 -11.66
C PHE A 288 -3.91 5.69 -12.44
N THR A 289 -4.49 6.75 -11.86
CA THR A 289 -4.47 8.08 -12.47
C THR A 289 -3.04 8.61 -12.64
N LEU A 290 -2.16 8.42 -11.64
CA LEU A 290 -0.75 8.81 -11.73
C LEU A 290 0.01 7.96 -12.77
N THR A 291 -0.30 6.67 -12.87
CA THR A 291 0.30 5.79 -13.90
C THR A 291 -0.06 6.27 -15.29
N GLU A 292 -1.33 6.56 -15.54
CA GLU A 292 -1.76 7.13 -16.83
C GLU A 292 -1.11 8.48 -17.12
N MET A 293 -1.03 9.38 -16.13
CA MET A 293 -0.36 10.69 -16.28
C MET A 293 1.10 10.54 -16.68
N CYS A 294 1.81 9.62 -16.04
CA CYS A 294 3.24 9.45 -16.27
C CYS A 294 3.52 8.72 -17.58
N ASN A 295 2.82 7.62 -17.86
CA ASN A 295 3.13 6.74 -18.98
C ASN A 295 2.61 7.26 -20.33
N ASN A 296 1.48 7.95 -20.35
CA ASN A 296 0.88 8.45 -21.59
C ASN A 296 1.51 9.78 -22.04
N SER A 297 1.32 10.09 -23.31
CA SER A 297 1.60 11.42 -23.88
C SER A 297 0.72 12.49 -23.21
N GLY A 298 1.24 13.70 -23.09
CA GLY A 298 0.47 14.84 -22.62
C GLY A 298 -0.71 15.24 -23.52
N ASN A 299 -0.77 14.71 -24.73
CA ASN A 299 -1.94 14.86 -25.61
C ASN A 299 -3.04 13.84 -25.29
N ASP A 300 -2.67 12.69 -24.73
CA ASP A 300 -3.58 11.58 -24.45
C ASP A 300 -4.10 11.59 -23.00
N PHE A 301 -3.45 12.33 -22.12
CA PHE A 301 -3.85 12.47 -20.73
C PHE A 301 -4.11 13.94 -20.35
N ASP A 302 -5.36 14.27 -20.05
CA ASP A 302 -5.73 15.58 -19.49
C ASP A 302 -5.38 15.63 -18.01
N ILE A 303 -4.37 16.44 -17.64
CA ILE A 303 -3.86 16.53 -16.26
C ILE A 303 -4.91 17.09 -15.28
N SER A 304 -5.96 17.75 -15.76
CA SER A 304 -7.05 18.22 -14.91
C SER A 304 -7.79 17.08 -14.20
N ARG A 305 -7.64 15.84 -14.65
CA ARG A 305 -8.13 14.65 -13.93
C ARG A 305 -7.57 14.54 -12.52
N LEU A 306 -6.39 15.11 -12.24
CA LEU A 306 -5.81 15.17 -10.88
C LEU A 306 -6.63 16.04 -9.92
N ASN A 307 -7.48 16.92 -10.42
CA ASN A 307 -8.30 17.80 -9.59
C ASN A 307 -9.21 17.00 -8.65
N HIS A 308 -9.70 15.86 -9.13
CA HIS A 308 -10.63 14.98 -8.42
C HIS A 308 -10.18 13.51 -8.37
N ALA A 309 -8.89 13.26 -8.53
CA ALA A 309 -8.34 11.90 -8.49
C ALA A 309 -8.27 11.33 -7.08
N GLY A 310 -8.50 10.03 -6.98
CA GLY A 310 -8.24 9.25 -5.79
C GLY A 310 -9.32 9.30 -4.71
N MET A 311 -8.95 8.78 -3.54
CA MET A 311 -9.86 8.63 -2.40
C MET A 311 -10.04 9.91 -1.60
N ILE A 312 -9.14 10.88 -1.70
CA ILE A 312 -9.21 12.12 -0.91
C ILE A 312 -9.98 13.21 -1.66
N ARG A 313 -9.79 13.30 -2.95
CA ARG A 313 -10.29 14.38 -3.82
C ARG A 313 -11.49 13.97 -4.68
N ASN A 314 -12.11 12.86 -4.37
CA ASN A 314 -13.23 12.31 -5.12
C ASN A 314 -14.46 13.25 -5.05
N ASN A 315 -15.00 13.64 -6.21
CA ASN A 315 -16.20 14.49 -6.33
C ASN A 315 -17.50 13.70 -6.53
N GLU A 316 -17.46 12.37 -6.57
CA GLU A 316 -18.61 11.48 -6.73
C GLU A 316 -19.24 11.08 -5.39
N GLY A 317 -18.72 11.58 -4.28
CA GLY A 317 -19.22 11.27 -2.94
C GLY A 317 -18.51 10.08 -2.26
N TYR A 318 -17.44 9.56 -2.86
CA TYR A 318 -16.67 8.42 -2.32
C TYR A 318 -15.37 8.84 -1.62
N ALA A 319 -15.24 10.13 -1.27
CA ALA A 319 -14.06 10.61 -0.56
C ALA A 319 -13.93 10.01 0.85
N LEU A 320 -12.70 9.73 1.25
CA LEU A 320 -12.33 9.36 2.61
C LEU A 320 -11.62 10.54 3.30
N PRO A 321 -11.65 10.59 4.64
CA PRO A 321 -10.77 11.49 5.38
C PRO A 321 -9.31 11.23 5.01
N SER A 322 -8.53 12.30 4.85
CA SER A 322 -7.13 12.18 4.42
C SER A 322 -6.27 11.31 5.33
N ASP A 323 -6.60 11.29 6.62
CA ASP A 323 -5.87 10.49 7.61
C ASP A 323 -6.11 8.98 7.47
N ASN A 324 -7.16 8.58 6.72
CA ASN A 324 -7.49 7.18 6.44
C ASN A 324 -7.00 6.70 5.06
N VAL A 325 -6.20 7.49 4.35
CA VAL A 325 -5.75 7.18 3.00
C VAL A 325 -4.23 7.07 2.93
N VAL A 326 -3.74 5.97 2.37
CA VAL A 326 -2.33 5.76 2.04
C VAL A 326 -2.16 5.95 0.54
N THR A 327 -1.45 7.02 0.14
CA THR A 327 -1.14 7.30 -1.26
C THR A 327 0.18 6.64 -1.66
N PHE A 328 0.29 6.14 -2.87
CA PHE A 328 1.49 5.45 -3.35
C PHE A 328 1.66 5.61 -4.87
N VAL A 329 2.87 5.41 -5.34
CA VAL A 329 3.23 5.45 -6.77
C VAL A 329 3.18 4.05 -7.37
N ASP A 330 3.93 3.13 -6.81
CA ASP A 330 3.90 1.70 -7.09
C ASP A 330 4.06 0.92 -5.79
N ASN A 331 3.72 -0.37 -5.84
CA ASN A 331 3.98 -1.36 -4.81
C ASN A 331 4.58 -2.63 -5.43
N HIS A 332 4.79 -3.67 -4.64
CA HIS A 332 5.40 -4.92 -5.11
C HIS A 332 4.59 -5.62 -6.22
N ASP A 333 3.27 -5.47 -6.24
CA ASP A 333 2.41 -6.04 -7.28
C ASP A 333 2.38 -5.16 -8.53
N THR A 334 2.02 -3.89 -8.37
CA THR A 334 1.94 -2.97 -9.52
C THR A 334 3.30 -2.72 -10.16
N GLY A 335 4.39 -2.84 -9.40
CA GLY A 335 5.75 -2.71 -9.90
C GLY A 335 6.30 -3.95 -10.64
N LYS A 336 5.49 -5.00 -10.80
CA LYS A 336 5.86 -6.26 -11.47
C LYS A 336 5.09 -6.53 -12.77
N GLU A 337 4.02 -5.82 -13.01
CA GLU A 337 3.19 -5.98 -14.19
C GLU A 337 3.32 -4.74 -15.07
N HIS A 338 3.89 -4.90 -16.28
CA HIS A 338 4.27 -3.79 -17.17
C HIS A 338 3.11 -2.85 -17.54
N ASP A 339 1.88 -3.31 -17.52
CA ASP A 339 0.68 -2.51 -17.75
C ASP A 339 0.22 -1.70 -16.53
N LYS A 340 0.81 -1.95 -15.37
CA LYS A 340 0.44 -1.32 -14.09
C LYS A 340 1.51 -0.41 -13.51
N TRP A 341 2.79 -0.63 -13.80
CA TRP A 341 3.87 0.19 -13.25
C TRP A 341 4.04 1.53 -13.98
N ILE A 342 4.65 2.48 -13.28
CA ILE A 342 5.14 3.71 -13.91
C ILE A 342 6.48 3.41 -14.59
N THR A 343 6.61 3.78 -15.86
CA THR A 343 7.81 3.54 -16.67
C THR A 343 8.68 4.78 -16.84
N LYS A 344 8.12 5.98 -16.61
CA LYS A 344 8.82 7.28 -16.75
C LYS A 344 8.20 8.31 -15.81
N ASP A 345 8.84 9.46 -15.66
CA ASP A 345 8.34 10.62 -14.90
C ASP A 345 7.95 10.36 -13.44
N TYR A 346 8.59 9.39 -12.82
CA TYR A 346 8.40 9.03 -11.40
C TYR A 346 8.40 10.25 -10.48
N ALA A 347 9.28 11.23 -10.78
CA ALA A 347 9.44 12.44 -10.00
C ALA A 347 8.14 13.27 -9.91
N MET A 348 7.36 13.33 -10.99
CA MET A 348 6.06 14.03 -10.99
C MET A 348 5.04 13.34 -10.10
N ALA A 349 4.97 12.00 -10.13
CA ALA A 349 4.08 11.23 -9.26
C ALA A 349 4.47 11.38 -7.79
N TYR A 350 5.76 11.30 -7.45
CA TYR A 350 6.24 11.55 -6.10
C TYR A 350 6.05 13.00 -5.65
N ALA A 351 6.23 13.98 -6.54
CA ALA A 351 5.93 15.38 -6.23
C ALA A 351 4.45 15.54 -5.84
N TYR A 352 3.54 14.84 -6.52
CA TYR A 352 2.12 14.86 -6.16
C TYR A 352 1.88 14.26 -4.78
N ILE A 353 2.22 12.97 -4.54
CA ILE A 353 1.88 12.29 -3.28
C ILE A 353 2.60 12.86 -2.06
N LEU A 354 3.82 13.39 -2.23
CA LEU A 354 4.59 13.97 -1.11
C LEU A 354 4.18 15.40 -0.78
N THR A 355 3.43 16.08 -1.65
CA THR A 355 2.94 17.43 -1.39
C THR A 355 1.46 17.50 -1.05
N HIS A 356 0.67 16.49 -1.41
CA HIS A 356 -0.78 16.46 -1.14
C HIS A 356 -1.09 15.78 0.20
N GLU A 357 -2.39 15.74 0.55
CA GLU A 357 -2.92 15.07 1.73
C GLU A 357 -2.72 13.55 1.62
N GLY A 358 -2.94 12.85 2.72
CA GLY A 358 -2.76 11.40 2.86
C GLY A 358 -1.40 11.04 3.43
N THR A 359 -1.23 9.75 3.72
CA THR A 359 0.04 9.15 4.15
C THR A 359 0.78 8.63 2.92
N PRO A 360 1.83 9.31 2.43
CA PRO A 360 2.56 8.84 1.26
C PRO A 360 3.40 7.60 1.59
N CYS A 361 3.29 6.58 0.73
CA CYS A 361 4.10 5.37 0.79
C CYS A 361 5.11 5.36 -0.35
N ILE A 362 6.38 5.32 0.00
CA ILE A 362 7.50 5.24 -0.94
C ILE A 362 7.81 3.77 -1.18
N PHE A 363 7.98 3.40 -2.44
CA PHE A 363 8.33 2.03 -2.82
C PHE A 363 9.84 1.85 -2.80
N TYR A 364 10.34 0.81 -2.11
CA TYR A 364 11.76 0.54 -1.90
C TYR A 364 12.59 0.61 -3.19
N PRO A 365 12.22 -0.09 -4.30
CA PRO A 365 12.98 -0.05 -5.54
C PRO A 365 13.12 1.33 -6.17
N HIS A 366 12.15 2.22 -5.96
CA HIS A 366 12.22 3.58 -6.47
C HIS A 366 13.22 4.44 -5.70
N TYR A 367 13.38 4.19 -4.41
CA TYR A 367 14.32 4.93 -3.58
C TYR A 367 15.75 4.40 -3.69
N PHE A 368 15.92 3.07 -3.69
CA PHE A 368 17.23 2.41 -3.73
C PHE A 368 17.66 1.98 -5.15
N THR A 369 16.89 2.32 -6.18
CA THR A 369 17.20 2.04 -7.59
C THR A 369 17.46 0.56 -7.84
N VAL A 370 16.50 -0.27 -7.44
CA VAL A 370 16.55 -1.72 -7.66
C VAL A 370 15.84 -2.07 -8.95
N LYS A 371 16.47 -2.87 -9.79
CA LYS A 371 15.85 -3.43 -10.99
C LYS A 371 14.72 -4.37 -10.63
N GLN A 372 13.63 -4.27 -11.36
CA GLN A 372 12.50 -5.16 -11.28
C GLN A 372 12.20 -5.78 -12.63
N TYR A 373 11.74 -7.02 -12.61
CA TYR A 373 11.44 -7.79 -13.80
C TYR A 373 9.93 -8.01 -13.90
N ASP A 374 9.37 -7.91 -15.11
CA ASP A 374 7.97 -8.25 -15.33
C ASP A 374 7.68 -9.71 -14.93
N VAL A 375 6.56 -9.96 -14.29
CA VAL A 375 6.17 -11.29 -13.83
C VAL A 375 5.84 -12.24 -15.01
N ASN A 376 5.36 -11.67 -16.11
CA ASN A 376 4.96 -12.41 -17.32
C ASN A 376 6.06 -12.41 -18.38
N ASP A 377 6.94 -11.42 -18.39
CA ASP A 377 8.05 -11.29 -19.34
C ASP A 377 9.30 -10.76 -18.64
N HIS A 378 10.12 -11.67 -18.15
CA HIS A 378 11.38 -11.38 -17.46
C HIS A 378 12.42 -10.59 -18.29
N GLN A 379 12.20 -10.40 -19.60
CA GLN A 379 13.04 -9.53 -20.43
C GLN A 379 12.66 -8.05 -20.29
N GLN A 380 11.43 -7.77 -19.85
CA GLN A 380 11.01 -6.41 -19.55
C GLN A 380 11.48 -6.03 -18.15
N ILE A 381 12.32 -4.99 -18.08
CA ILE A 381 12.92 -4.51 -16.85
C ILE A 381 12.46 -3.07 -16.62
N VAL A 382 12.09 -2.78 -15.39
CA VAL A 382 11.89 -1.41 -14.91
C VAL A 382 12.94 -1.08 -13.84
N GLU A 383 13.58 0.04 -14.00
CA GLU A 383 14.53 0.59 -13.04
C GLU A 383 14.30 2.10 -12.93
N ALA A 384 14.03 2.56 -11.72
CA ALA A 384 13.89 3.98 -11.47
C ALA A 384 15.24 4.71 -11.65
N PRO A 385 15.24 5.96 -12.14
CA PRO A 385 16.48 6.74 -12.27
C PRO A 385 17.20 6.89 -10.91
N THR A 386 18.52 6.81 -10.91
CA THR A 386 19.34 7.00 -9.70
C THR A 386 19.11 8.36 -9.01
N SER A 387 18.83 9.39 -9.79
CA SER A 387 18.47 10.74 -9.30
C SER A 387 17.14 10.78 -8.53
N LEU A 388 16.33 9.74 -8.61
CA LEU A 388 15.02 9.71 -7.94
C LEU A 388 15.16 9.68 -6.41
N LYS A 389 16.20 9.03 -5.88
CA LYS A 389 16.53 9.04 -4.44
C LYS A 389 16.68 10.47 -3.92
N ASP A 390 17.48 11.30 -4.59
CA ASP A 390 17.71 12.69 -4.19
C ASP A 390 16.43 13.53 -4.31
N THR A 391 15.66 13.29 -5.37
CA THR A 391 14.37 13.96 -5.57
C THR A 391 13.39 13.60 -4.45
N ILE A 392 13.22 12.32 -4.12
CA ILE A 392 12.34 11.88 -3.03
C ILE A 392 12.80 12.46 -1.69
N SER A 393 14.10 12.42 -1.40
CA SER A 393 14.68 12.96 -0.18
C SER A 393 14.39 14.46 -0.04
N LYS A 394 14.55 15.22 -1.12
CA LYS A 394 14.22 16.65 -1.14
C LYS A 394 12.71 16.90 -0.98
N LEU A 395 11.87 16.09 -1.60
CA LEU A 395 10.41 16.17 -1.43
C LEU A 395 9.99 15.89 0.01
N ILE A 396 10.64 14.94 0.69
CA ILE A 396 10.38 14.65 2.12
C ILE A 396 10.79 15.85 2.99
N GLU A 397 11.95 16.46 2.72
CA GLU A 397 12.38 17.69 3.41
C GLU A 397 11.35 18.82 3.26
N ILE A 398 10.90 19.06 2.02
CA ILE A 398 9.85 20.04 1.71
C ILE A 398 8.55 19.70 2.44
N ARG A 399 8.13 18.43 2.44
CA ARG A 399 6.95 17.98 3.17
C ARG A 399 7.06 18.30 4.66
N LYS A 400 8.16 17.96 5.29
CA LYS A 400 8.38 18.22 6.73
C LYS A 400 8.31 19.71 7.08
N LYS A 401 8.83 20.58 6.21
CA LYS A 401 8.96 22.00 6.48
C LYS A 401 7.72 22.80 6.10
N TYR A 402 7.15 22.55 4.92
CA TYR A 402 6.14 23.44 4.32
C TYR A 402 4.74 22.84 4.19
N ILE A 403 4.59 21.53 4.18
CA ILE A 403 3.32 20.89 3.82
C ILE A 403 2.46 20.64 5.05
N GLY A 404 1.26 21.21 5.06
CA GLY A 404 0.26 21.03 6.11
C GLY A 404 -1.11 21.56 5.68
N GLY A 405 -2.14 21.23 6.45
CA GLY A 405 -3.48 21.70 6.22
C GLY A 405 -4.12 21.20 4.90
N LYS A 406 -4.99 22.00 4.33
CA LYS A 406 -5.78 21.66 3.13
C LYS A 406 -5.04 22.01 1.84
N THR A 407 -5.42 21.33 0.75
CA THR A 407 -5.05 21.67 -0.62
C THR A 407 -6.18 22.45 -1.29
N VAL A 408 -5.81 23.45 -2.08
CA VAL A 408 -6.69 24.09 -3.07
C VAL A 408 -6.07 23.91 -4.45
N VAL A 409 -6.89 23.52 -5.42
CA VAL A 409 -6.48 23.40 -6.83
C VAL A 409 -6.63 24.77 -7.49
N LEU A 410 -5.50 25.41 -7.77
CA LEU A 410 -5.48 26.77 -8.33
C LEU A 410 -5.80 26.79 -9.83
N THR A 411 -5.59 25.70 -10.54
CA THR A 411 -6.04 25.56 -11.94
C THR A 411 -7.57 25.54 -12.07
N GLU A 412 -8.32 25.28 -10.98
CA GLU A 412 -9.77 25.43 -10.94
C GLU A 412 -10.20 26.79 -10.37
N THR A 413 -9.57 27.22 -9.28
CA THR A 413 -10.07 28.33 -8.46
C THR A 413 -9.34 29.66 -8.67
N GLY A 414 -8.13 29.60 -9.25
CA GLY A 414 -7.22 30.75 -9.40
C GLY A 414 -7.43 31.57 -10.67
N ASN A 415 -8.49 31.34 -11.45
CA ASN A 415 -8.75 32.00 -12.74
C ASN A 415 -7.53 31.97 -13.67
N PRO A 416 -7.12 30.77 -14.16
CA PRO A 416 -5.93 30.56 -14.94
C PRO A 416 -6.00 31.21 -16.33
N SER A 417 -4.86 31.70 -16.84
CA SER A 417 -4.73 32.27 -18.17
C SER A 417 -3.42 31.84 -18.82
N PRO A 418 -3.43 31.32 -20.04
CA PRO A 418 -4.61 30.92 -20.82
C PRO A 418 -5.27 29.65 -20.25
N GLU A 419 -6.58 29.61 -20.25
CA GLU A 419 -7.35 28.48 -19.69
C GLU A 419 -6.98 27.13 -20.35
N LYS A 420 -6.77 27.11 -21.66
CA LYS A 420 -6.42 25.88 -22.42
C LYS A 420 -5.18 25.14 -21.88
N VAL A 421 -4.29 25.84 -21.17
CA VAL A 421 -3.05 25.27 -20.61
C VAL A 421 -3.37 24.33 -19.44
N THR A 422 -4.53 24.45 -18.80
CA THR A 422 -4.93 23.55 -17.68
C THR A 422 -5.11 22.09 -18.09
N LYS A 423 -5.14 21.77 -19.39
CA LYS A 423 -5.11 20.39 -19.88
C LYS A 423 -3.74 19.72 -19.70
N ASN A 424 -2.68 20.51 -19.63
CA ASN A 424 -1.31 20.02 -19.46
C ASN A 424 -0.61 20.56 -18.24
N VAL A 425 -1.17 21.57 -17.57
CA VAL A 425 -0.59 22.15 -16.36
C VAL A 425 -1.55 22.02 -15.19
N TYR A 426 -1.09 21.41 -14.13
CA TYR A 426 -1.78 21.34 -12.85
C TYR A 426 -1.08 22.24 -11.83
N VAL A 427 -1.84 23.08 -11.14
CA VAL A 427 -1.32 23.92 -10.06
C VAL A 427 -2.19 23.75 -8.84
N ALA A 428 -1.55 23.41 -7.72
CA ALA A 428 -2.22 23.32 -6.43
C ALA A 428 -1.40 24.02 -5.34
N ARG A 429 -2.08 24.50 -4.31
CA ARG A 429 -1.48 25.13 -3.13
C ARG A 429 -1.85 24.38 -1.88
N ARG A 430 -0.84 24.07 -1.06
CA ARG A 430 -0.99 23.58 0.31
C ARG A 430 -1.05 24.75 1.28
N GLN A 431 -1.90 24.62 2.30
CA GLN A 431 -2.14 25.68 3.28
C GLN A 431 -0.89 26.02 4.12
N GLY A 432 -0.05 25.01 4.39
CA GLY A 432 1.17 25.16 5.19
C GLY A 432 0.98 24.80 6.65
N THR A 433 2.02 25.12 7.43
CA THR A 433 2.11 24.87 8.86
C THR A 433 1.78 26.16 9.65
N ARG A 434 1.92 26.11 10.97
CA ARG A 434 1.80 27.34 11.79
C ARG A 434 2.87 28.37 11.43
N SER A 435 4.08 27.91 11.08
CA SER A 435 5.25 28.76 10.80
C SER A 435 5.41 29.11 9.32
N THR A 436 4.81 28.38 8.39
CA THR A 436 5.01 28.55 6.95
C THR A 436 3.69 28.89 6.21
N SER A 437 3.83 29.48 5.03
CA SER A 437 2.71 29.83 4.14
C SER A 437 2.30 28.67 3.20
N GLY A 438 2.93 27.52 3.37
CA GLY A 438 2.72 26.35 2.53
C GLY A 438 3.57 26.35 1.27
N ALA A 439 3.17 25.54 0.32
CA ALA A 439 3.85 25.42 -0.97
C ALA A 439 2.85 25.41 -2.12
N ILE A 440 3.29 25.85 -3.29
CA ILE A 440 2.55 25.76 -4.55
C ILE A 440 3.26 24.74 -5.43
N ILE A 441 2.55 23.75 -5.88
CA ILE A 441 3.02 22.65 -6.70
C ILE A 441 2.55 22.93 -8.13
N VAL A 442 3.46 22.89 -9.10
CA VAL A 442 3.17 23.02 -10.52
C VAL A 442 3.67 21.77 -11.23
N LEU A 443 2.80 21.12 -12.00
CA LEU A 443 3.14 19.95 -12.83
C LEU A 443 2.84 20.30 -14.29
N ASN A 444 3.68 19.81 -15.21
CA ASN A 444 3.46 19.91 -16.66
C ASN A 444 3.66 18.54 -17.30
N ASN A 445 2.59 17.95 -17.83
CA ASN A 445 2.66 16.67 -18.53
C ASN A 445 2.81 16.78 -20.04
N ASN A 446 2.93 17.99 -20.60
CA ASN A 446 3.25 18.16 -22.03
C ASN A 446 4.60 17.54 -22.35
N ASP A 447 4.72 16.88 -23.51
CA ASP A 447 5.92 16.10 -23.84
C ASP A 447 7.09 16.97 -24.27
N THR A 448 6.85 18.14 -24.88
CA THR A 448 7.88 18.94 -25.55
C THR A 448 7.89 20.42 -25.12
N ASP A 449 6.76 20.95 -24.72
CA ASP A 449 6.60 22.39 -24.58
C ASP A 449 6.80 22.84 -23.13
N THR A 450 7.67 23.82 -22.94
CA THR A 450 7.69 24.66 -21.75
C THR A 450 6.41 25.49 -21.73
N LEU A 451 5.60 25.31 -20.70
CA LEU A 451 4.31 25.97 -20.60
C LEU A 451 4.35 27.10 -19.57
N SER A 452 3.53 28.10 -19.78
CA SER A 452 3.35 29.26 -18.92
C SER A 452 1.88 29.39 -18.51
N ILE A 453 1.64 29.60 -17.21
CA ILE A 453 0.31 29.81 -16.67
C ILE A 453 0.32 30.99 -15.68
N ASN A 454 -0.60 31.92 -15.87
CA ASN A 454 -0.84 33.02 -14.92
C ASN A 454 -2.15 32.78 -14.17
N LEU A 455 -2.10 32.82 -12.84
CA LEU A 455 -3.28 32.59 -12.00
C LEU A 455 -3.15 33.29 -10.64
N SER A 456 -4.27 33.43 -9.92
CA SER A 456 -4.27 33.86 -8.52
C SER A 456 -3.82 32.74 -7.61
N VAL A 457 -2.92 33.05 -6.68
CA VAL A 457 -2.42 32.08 -5.67
C VAL A 457 -3.06 32.27 -4.29
N ASN A 458 -3.86 33.31 -4.12
CA ASN A 458 -4.57 33.55 -2.87
C ASN A 458 -5.89 32.77 -2.81
N SER A 459 -6.20 32.22 -1.67
CA SER A 459 -7.41 31.44 -1.43
C SER A 459 -7.92 31.66 -0.01
N GLN A 460 -9.23 31.56 0.19
CA GLN A 460 -9.86 31.74 1.48
C GLN A 460 -9.30 30.73 2.52
N GLY A 461 -8.91 31.25 3.68
CA GLY A 461 -8.34 30.44 4.76
C GLY A 461 -6.85 30.12 4.60
N PHE A 462 -6.19 30.64 3.58
CA PHE A 462 -4.74 30.54 3.37
C PHE A 462 -4.06 31.88 3.71
N LYS A 463 -2.77 31.83 4.11
CA LYS A 463 -1.98 33.05 4.31
C LYS A 463 -1.85 33.80 2.98
N ASP A 464 -1.99 35.12 3.02
CA ASP A 464 -1.87 35.98 1.84
C ASP A 464 -0.41 35.97 1.31
N LEU A 465 -0.28 35.83 -0.01
CA LEU A 465 1.00 35.85 -0.73
C LEU A 465 1.17 37.11 -1.60
N SER A 466 0.20 38.05 -1.57
CA SER A 466 0.29 39.30 -2.34
C SER A 466 1.57 40.04 -2.04
N ASP A 467 2.18 40.60 -3.10
CA ASP A 467 3.43 41.36 -3.07
C ASP A 467 4.63 40.63 -2.47
N THR A 468 4.61 39.29 -2.46
CA THR A 468 5.71 38.45 -1.96
C THR A 468 6.55 37.86 -3.07
N GLN A 469 7.78 37.47 -2.76
CA GLN A 469 8.67 36.70 -3.61
C GLN A 469 8.49 35.21 -3.28
N LEU A 470 8.29 34.39 -4.33
CA LEU A 470 8.35 32.94 -4.24
C LEU A 470 9.64 32.45 -4.87
N VAL A 471 10.17 31.36 -4.34
CA VAL A 471 11.37 30.69 -4.80
C VAL A 471 11.06 29.21 -5.01
N ASP A 472 11.62 28.64 -6.08
CA ASP A 472 11.51 27.20 -6.33
C ASP A 472 12.41 26.44 -5.35
N ALA A 473 11.83 25.59 -4.52
CA ALA A 473 12.53 24.81 -3.49
C ALA A 473 13.56 23.81 -4.07
N PHE A 474 13.42 23.42 -5.34
CA PHE A 474 14.40 22.59 -6.06
C PHE A 474 15.49 23.41 -6.75
N SER A 475 15.18 24.62 -7.20
CA SER A 475 16.09 25.52 -7.91
C SER A 475 16.01 26.93 -7.30
N PRO A 476 16.65 27.19 -6.16
CA PRO A 476 16.49 28.44 -5.40
C PRO A 476 16.91 29.73 -6.14
N THR A 477 17.58 29.59 -7.27
CA THR A 477 17.85 30.72 -8.19
C THR A 477 16.61 31.15 -8.98
N ASN A 478 15.64 30.25 -9.15
CA ASN A 478 14.38 30.55 -9.81
C ASN A 478 13.45 31.26 -8.83
N LYS A 479 13.05 32.48 -9.17
CA LYS A 479 12.19 33.31 -8.35
C LYS A 479 11.06 33.92 -9.20
N VAL A 480 9.89 34.05 -8.59
CA VAL A 480 8.75 34.76 -9.19
C VAL A 480 8.13 35.72 -8.18
N LYS A 481 7.71 36.86 -8.66
CA LYS A 481 7.03 37.86 -7.83
C LYS A 481 5.52 37.69 -7.94
N VAL A 482 4.85 37.55 -6.83
CA VAL A 482 3.39 37.65 -6.75
C VAL A 482 3.01 39.11 -6.78
N SER A 483 2.09 39.46 -7.67
CA SER A 483 1.59 40.84 -7.79
C SER A 483 0.73 41.25 -6.58
N LYS A 484 0.41 42.56 -6.49
CA LYS A 484 -0.43 43.07 -5.39
C LYS A 484 -1.85 42.52 -5.37
N ASP A 485 -2.36 42.10 -6.53
CA ASP A 485 -3.66 41.46 -6.68
C ASP A 485 -3.60 39.91 -6.50
N GLY A 486 -2.44 39.38 -6.05
CA GLY A 486 -2.24 37.95 -5.74
C GLY A 486 -2.03 37.07 -6.96
N ARG A 487 -1.72 37.63 -8.14
CA ARG A 487 -1.45 36.83 -9.35
C ARG A 487 0.05 36.60 -9.54
N VAL A 488 0.36 35.46 -10.15
CA VAL A 488 1.74 35.08 -10.51
C VAL A 488 1.77 34.28 -11.80
N THR A 489 2.86 34.37 -12.54
CA THR A 489 3.12 33.54 -13.72
C THR A 489 4.14 32.47 -13.36
N PHE A 490 3.75 31.21 -13.51
CA PHE A 490 4.66 30.08 -13.43
C PHE A 490 5.07 29.62 -14.84
N ILE A 491 6.33 29.27 -14.99
CA ILE A 491 6.89 28.63 -16.18
C ILE A 491 7.38 27.25 -15.76
N VAL A 492 6.94 26.22 -16.44
CA VAL A 492 7.26 24.83 -16.09
C VAL A 492 7.69 24.04 -17.31
N GLN A 493 8.80 23.32 -17.16
CA GLN A 493 9.41 22.52 -18.23
C GLN A 493 8.52 21.33 -18.61
N PRO A 494 8.63 20.82 -19.84
CA PRO A 494 7.90 19.65 -20.27
C PRO A 494 8.23 18.44 -19.37
N ARG A 495 7.25 17.59 -19.11
CA ARG A 495 7.36 16.39 -18.26
C ARG A 495 8.04 16.68 -16.93
N GLY A 496 7.72 17.84 -16.34
CA GLY A 496 8.41 18.35 -15.16
C GLY A 496 7.49 18.88 -14.08
N PHE A 497 8.11 19.26 -12.97
CA PHE A 497 7.43 19.89 -11.84
C PHE A 497 8.31 20.99 -11.23
N SER A 498 7.66 21.87 -10.45
CA SER A 498 8.33 22.83 -9.57
C SER A 498 7.51 23.03 -8.28
N ILE A 499 8.20 23.38 -7.19
CA ILE A 499 7.57 23.59 -5.88
C ILE A 499 7.99 24.93 -5.33
N TRP A 500 7.04 25.83 -5.23
CA TRP A 500 7.25 27.22 -4.87
C TRP A 500 6.89 27.49 -3.42
N VAL A 501 7.84 28.06 -2.70
CA VAL A 501 7.67 28.48 -1.29
C VAL A 501 7.99 29.94 -1.16
N LYS A 502 7.56 30.57 -0.07
CA LYS A 502 7.86 31.97 0.20
C LYS A 502 9.34 32.15 0.50
N GLU A 503 10.01 33.10 -0.18
CA GLU A 503 11.48 33.26 -0.11
C GLU A 503 12.00 33.39 1.32
N ASN A 504 11.34 34.19 2.15
CA ASN A 504 11.78 34.41 3.53
C ASN A 504 11.46 33.23 4.49
N GLU A 505 10.89 32.14 3.97
CA GLU A 505 10.63 30.89 4.71
C GLU A 505 11.57 29.74 4.26
N LEU A 506 12.46 30.00 3.25
CA LEU A 506 13.36 28.99 2.68
C LEU A 506 14.49 28.52 3.66
#